data_25b81d12afcdbbead658fa19eadec877
#
_entry.id   25b81d12afcdbbead658fa19eadec877
#
_cell.length_a   1.000
_cell.length_b   1.000
_cell.length_c   1.000
_cell.angle_alpha   90.00
_cell.angle_beta   90.00
_cell.angle_gamma   90.00
#
_symmetry.space_group_name_H-M   'P 1'
#
loop_
_entity.id
_entity.type
_entity.pdbx_description
1 polymer ?
#
loop_
_entity_poly.entity_id
_entity_poly.type
_entity_poly.pdbx_seq_one_letter_code
_entity_poly.pdbx_strand_id
1 'polypeptide(L)'
;GLGNSLQVGGYKVGMIISGSGLLMVIDQLGWNLGLALITVLLLLCTVPIWRFPEQRRIPHRALAAESARGPRLLLTHYRGLLAQPGMLAWLAVVLTFKLGDALGSPMIKPMLVDQGWTNTALGELTLISSIAGIGGAALGGVFYARLGARRSLLIFGSLQAAGIASMALLVNAGGDTGLVYLVALGEQIADGMSTVALFAAMMQKCRPEHEGGDFTLQASAQVLLAGLVGATSGVLAKSVGYVPLFAIAGALGLAALTPLLFGLVRLGSADKGT
;
A
#
# COMPACT_ATOMS: atom_id res chain seq x y z
N GLY A 1 14.82 -2.95 4.18
CA GLY A 1 14.21 -1.66 4.53
C GLY A 1 14.37 -0.59 3.45
N LEU A 2 15.59 -0.19 3.13
CA LEU A 2 15.85 0.95 2.23
C LEU A 2 15.31 0.73 0.82
N GLY A 3 15.48 -0.46 0.24
CA GLY A 3 14.95 -0.81 -1.08
C GLY A 3 13.42 -0.71 -1.14
N ASN A 4 12.74 -1.18 -0.11
CA ASN A 4 11.28 -1.09 -0.03
C ASN A 4 10.80 0.35 0.19
N SER A 5 11.56 1.17 0.91
CA SER A 5 11.23 2.61 1.03
C SER A 5 11.34 3.32 -0.31
N LEU A 6 12.35 2.98 -1.13
CA LEU A 6 12.51 3.51 -2.48
C LEU A 6 11.36 3.08 -3.39
N GLN A 7 10.95 1.82 -3.32
CA GLN A 7 9.82 1.27 -4.08
C GLN A 7 8.51 1.97 -3.72
N VAL A 8 8.20 2.10 -2.43
CA VAL A 8 6.98 2.78 -1.95
C VAL A 8 7.03 4.27 -2.26
N GLY A 9 8.18 4.92 -2.09
CA GLY A 9 8.39 6.32 -2.46
C GLY A 9 8.14 6.55 -3.96
N GLY A 10 8.73 5.74 -4.83
CA GLY A 10 8.51 5.81 -6.28
C GLY A 10 7.04 5.61 -6.67
N TYR A 11 6.37 4.64 -6.06
CA TYR A 11 4.94 4.41 -6.24
C TYR A 11 4.10 5.65 -5.85
N LYS A 12 4.37 6.25 -4.68
CA LYS A 12 3.67 7.46 -4.24
C LYS A 12 3.95 8.67 -5.15
N VAL A 13 5.18 8.84 -5.64
CA VAL A 13 5.50 9.87 -6.65
C VAL A 13 4.68 9.67 -7.93
N GLY A 14 4.59 8.43 -8.41
CA GLY A 14 3.74 8.08 -9.54
C GLY A 14 2.26 8.43 -9.31
N MET A 15 1.74 8.14 -8.10
CA MET A 15 0.37 8.52 -7.72
C MET A 15 0.14 10.04 -7.68
N ILE A 16 1.12 10.82 -7.20
CA ILE A 16 1.03 12.29 -7.19
C ILE A 16 0.95 12.80 -8.64
N ILE A 17 1.84 12.35 -9.50
CA ILE A 17 1.90 12.80 -10.89
C ILE A 17 0.61 12.43 -11.65
N SER A 18 0.17 11.17 -11.53
CA SER A 18 -1.01 10.69 -12.24
C SER A 18 -2.35 11.12 -11.63
N GLY A 19 -2.39 11.32 -10.33
CA GLY A 19 -3.61 11.73 -9.62
C GLY A 19 -3.74 13.25 -9.54
N SER A 20 -2.95 13.89 -8.67
CA SER A 20 -3.06 15.34 -8.44
C SER A 20 -2.57 16.16 -9.62
N GLY A 21 -1.43 15.79 -10.23
CA GLY A 21 -0.85 16.49 -11.37
C GLY A 21 -1.77 16.45 -12.59
N LEU A 22 -2.37 15.30 -12.88
CA LEU A 22 -3.32 15.17 -14.00
C LEU A 22 -4.56 16.03 -13.79
N LEU A 23 -5.16 16.04 -12.59
CA LEU A 23 -6.36 16.85 -12.31
C LEU A 23 -6.10 18.34 -12.49
N MET A 24 -4.95 18.85 -12.05
CA MET A 24 -4.55 20.23 -12.25
C MET A 24 -4.36 20.59 -13.74
N VAL A 25 -3.84 19.65 -14.52
CA VAL A 25 -3.55 19.84 -15.94
C VAL A 25 -4.83 19.72 -16.78
N ILE A 26 -5.74 18.83 -16.43
CA ILE A 26 -7.02 18.64 -17.14
C ILE A 26 -7.90 19.88 -17.07
N ASP A 27 -7.93 20.57 -15.94
CA ASP A 27 -8.72 21.80 -15.78
C ASP A 27 -8.23 22.92 -16.70
N GLN A 28 -6.95 22.93 -17.07
CA GLN A 28 -6.32 23.94 -17.93
C GLN A 28 -6.25 23.55 -19.42
N LEU A 29 -5.91 22.31 -19.71
CA LEU A 29 -5.61 21.81 -21.05
C LEU A 29 -6.69 20.90 -21.64
N GLY A 30 -7.66 20.51 -20.85
CA GLY A 30 -8.71 19.56 -21.23
C GLY A 30 -8.24 18.10 -21.22
N TRP A 31 -9.20 17.18 -21.34
CA TRP A 31 -8.98 15.73 -21.20
C TRP A 31 -7.98 15.15 -22.20
N ASN A 32 -8.10 15.53 -23.49
CA ASN A 32 -7.28 14.94 -24.56
C ASN A 32 -5.78 15.25 -24.39
N LEU A 33 -5.44 16.50 -24.09
CA LEU A 33 -4.06 16.92 -23.87
C LEU A 33 -3.50 16.39 -22.54
N GLY A 34 -4.32 16.34 -21.49
CA GLY A 34 -3.94 15.77 -20.21
C GLY A 34 -3.57 14.29 -20.32
N LEU A 35 -4.39 13.50 -21.00
CA LEU A 35 -4.11 12.07 -21.24
C LEU A 35 -2.89 11.87 -22.17
N ALA A 36 -2.72 12.68 -23.21
CA ALA A 36 -1.56 12.63 -24.07
C ALA A 36 -0.26 12.90 -23.30
N LEU A 37 -0.27 13.89 -22.42
CA LEU A 37 0.88 14.26 -21.59
C LEU A 37 1.30 13.14 -20.64
N ILE A 38 0.34 12.48 -19.96
CA ILE A 38 0.62 11.30 -19.14
C ILE A 38 1.16 10.15 -19.99
N THR A 39 0.60 9.91 -21.15
CA THR A 39 1.08 8.86 -22.06
C THR A 39 2.54 9.10 -22.45
N VAL A 40 2.89 10.31 -22.82
CA VAL A 40 4.28 10.69 -23.14
C VAL A 40 5.19 10.50 -21.92
N LEU A 41 4.75 10.93 -20.73
CA LEU A 41 5.52 10.75 -19.49
C LEU A 41 5.78 9.28 -19.19
N LEU A 42 4.76 8.42 -19.31
CA LEU A 42 4.91 6.98 -19.13
C LEU A 42 5.90 6.37 -20.13
N LEU A 43 5.83 6.77 -21.40
CA LEU A 43 6.78 6.33 -22.43
C LEU A 43 8.20 6.79 -22.11
N LEU A 44 8.39 8.02 -21.65
CA LEU A 44 9.70 8.51 -21.20
C LEU A 44 10.24 7.73 -20.01
N CYS A 45 9.38 7.32 -19.06
CA CYS A 45 9.77 6.48 -17.93
C CYS A 45 10.22 5.07 -18.35
N THR A 46 9.84 4.57 -19.54
CA THR A 46 10.33 3.27 -20.05
C THR A 46 11.73 3.34 -20.64
N VAL A 47 12.21 4.54 -21.05
CA VAL A 47 13.53 4.69 -21.69
C VAL A 47 14.70 4.23 -20.83
N PRO A 48 14.77 4.54 -19.51
CA PRO A 48 15.81 4.02 -18.64
C PRO A 48 15.82 2.50 -18.56
N ILE A 49 14.63 1.85 -18.62
CA ILE A 49 14.51 0.39 -18.57
C ILE A 49 15.15 -0.24 -19.80
N TRP A 50 14.93 0.33 -20.99
CA TRP A 50 15.56 -0.16 -22.24
C TRP A 50 17.07 0.01 -22.28
N ARG A 51 17.59 1.03 -21.58
CA ARG A 51 19.02 1.31 -21.50
C ARG A 51 19.72 0.61 -20.33
N PHE A 52 18.95 -0.01 -19.42
CA PHE A 52 19.51 -0.67 -18.28
C PHE A 52 20.24 -1.95 -18.69
N PRO A 53 21.55 -2.07 -18.48
CA PRO A 53 22.30 -3.29 -18.80
C PRO A 53 21.88 -4.37 -17.81
N GLU A 54 20.94 -5.20 -18.21
CA GLU A 54 20.55 -6.35 -17.40
C GLU A 54 21.78 -7.26 -17.25
N GLN A 55 22.32 -7.31 -16.03
CA GLN A 55 23.39 -8.26 -15.74
C GLN A 55 22.77 -9.66 -15.82
N ARG A 56 22.96 -10.32 -16.97
CA ARG A 56 22.51 -11.69 -17.25
C ARG A 56 23.23 -12.67 -16.32
N ARG A 57 22.82 -12.72 -15.04
CA ARG A 57 23.30 -13.72 -14.08
C ARG A 57 22.59 -15.07 -14.21
N ILE A 58 21.48 -15.12 -14.96
CA ILE A 58 20.73 -16.35 -15.16
C ILE A 58 21.00 -16.85 -16.58
N PRO A 59 21.54 -18.07 -16.78
CA PRO A 59 21.71 -18.63 -18.09
C PRO A 59 20.38 -18.70 -18.82
N HIS A 60 20.29 -18.18 -20.05
CA HIS A 60 19.10 -18.23 -20.91
C HIS A 60 18.47 -19.63 -20.99
N ARG A 61 19.27 -20.68 -20.83
CA ARG A 61 18.83 -22.07 -20.82
C ARG A 61 17.93 -22.41 -19.64
N ALA A 62 18.14 -21.78 -18.47
CA ALA A 62 17.31 -21.99 -17.29
C ALA A 62 15.95 -21.28 -17.47
N LEU A 63 15.93 -20.05 -17.96
CA LEU A 63 14.68 -19.32 -18.27
C LEU A 63 13.85 -19.97 -19.36
N ALA A 64 14.48 -20.46 -20.43
CA ALA A 64 13.80 -21.17 -21.51
C ALA A 64 13.23 -22.52 -21.04
N ALA A 65 13.95 -23.24 -20.19
CA ALA A 65 13.46 -24.50 -19.61
C ALA A 65 12.31 -24.27 -18.61
N GLU A 66 12.31 -23.13 -17.92
CA GLU A 66 11.26 -22.72 -16.99
C GLU A 66 10.00 -22.25 -17.75
N SER A 67 10.15 -21.46 -18.80
CA SER A 67 9.04 -21.03 -19.67
C SER A 67 8.38 -22.17 -20.43
N ALA A 68 9.13 -23.22 -20.80
CA ALA A 68 8.61 -24.40 -21.50
C ALA A 68 7.74 -25.32 -20.63
N ARG A 69 7.77 -25.16 -19.29
CA ARG A 69 7.02 -26.05 -18.38
C ARG A 69 5.56 -25.63 -18.14
N GLY A 70 5.12 -24.50 -18.69
CA GLY A 70 3.72 -24.08 -18.74
C GLY A 70 3.05 -23.84 -17.37
N PRO A 71 1.71 -23.67 -17.32
CA PRO A 71 0.97 -23.29 -16.11
C PRO A 71 1.06 -24.30 -14.95
N ARG A 72 1.44 -25.58 -15.23
CA ARG A 72 1.68 -26.58 -14.19
C ARG A 72 2.87 -26.22 -13.28
N LEU A 73 3.88 -25.57 -13.83
CA LEU A 73 5.04 -25.14 -13.04
C LEU A 73 4.64 -24.01 -12.06
N LEU A 74 3.83 -23.06 -12.51
CA LEU A 74 3.31 -22.00 -11.63
C LEU A 74 2.52 -22.59 -10.46
N LEU A 75 1.66 -23.59 -10.74
CA LEU A 75 0.89 -24.25 -9.70
C LEU A 75 1.78 -24.99 -8.69
N THR A 76 2.83 -25.68 -9.18
CA THR A 76 3.81 -26.37 -8.32
C THR A 76 4.60 -25.37 -7.47
N HIS A 77 4.94 -24.24 -8.06
CA HIS A 77 5.65 -23.14 -7.39
C HIS A 77 4.84 -22.55 -6.24
N TYR A 78 3.56 -22.23 -6.50
CA TYR A 78 2.64 -21.70 -5.48
C TYR A 78 2.32 -22.74 -4.40
N ARG A 79 2.17 -24.02 -4.75
CA ARG A 79 2.05 -25.09 -3.76
C ARG A 79 3.28 -25.18 -2.85
N GLY A 80 4.49 -24.99 -3.39
CA GLY A 80 5.72 -24.97 -2.60
C GLY A 80 5.79 -23.78 -1.62
N LEU A 81 5.28 -22.59 -1.99
CA LEU A 81 5.15 -21.46 -1.08
C LEU A 81 4.14 -21.76 0.04
N LEU A 82 2.94 -22.23 -0.33
CA LEU A 82 1.87 -22.53 0.62
C LEU A 82 2.21 -23.66 1.59
N ALA A 83 3.09 -24.59 1.18
CA ALA A 83 3.54 -25.71 2.00
C ALA A 83 4.54 -25.29 3.11
N GLN A 84 5.04 -24.05 3.10
CA GLN A 84 5.93 -23.60 4.16
C GLN A 84 5.21 -23.52 5.51
N PRO A 85 5.85 -23.96 6.60
CA PRO A 85 5.25 -23.88 7.94
C PRO A 85 4.85 -22.46 8.31
N GLY A 86 3.59 -22.25 8.66
CA GLY A 86 3.07 -20.94 9.05
C GLY A 86 2.77 -19.97 7.91
N MET A 87 2.96 -20.36 6.64
CA MET A 87 2.70 -19.50 5.49
C MET A 87 1.21 -19.12 5.36
N LEU A 88 0.30 -20.04 5.65
CA LEU A 88 -1.15 -19.74 5.61
C LEU A 88 -1.53 -18.68 6.65
N ALA A 89 -1.00 -18.78 7.86
CA ALA A 89 -1.23 -17.76 8.89
C ALA A 89 -0.61 -16.41 8.49
N TRP A 90 0.58 -16.44 7.87
CA TRP A 90 1.21 -15.24 7.33
C TRP A 90 0.37 -14.62 6.20
N LEU A 91 -0.12 -15.41 5.26
CA LEU A 91 -0.99 -14.92 4.17
C LEU A 91 -2.29 -14.34 4.70
N ALA A 92 -2.87 -14.92 5.75
CA ALA A 92 -4.03 -14.32 6.41
C ALA A 92 -3.72 -12.90 6.92
N VAL A 93 -2.53 -12.68 7.53
CA VAL A 93 -2.09 -11.33 7.91
C VAL A 93 -1.92 -10.44 6.69
N VAL A 94 -1.21 -10.87 5.66
CA VAL A 94 -0.99 -10.09 4.43
C VAL A 94 -2.31 -9.64 3.80
N LEU A 95 -3.27 -10.56 3.70
CA LEU A 95 -4.56 -10.30 3.09
C LEU A 95 -5.42 -9.33 3.92
N THR A 96 -5.35 -9.44 5.24
CA THR A 96 -6.23 -8.65 6.12
C THR A 96 -5.63 -7.32 6.55
N PHE A 97 -4.29 -7.18 6.54
CA PHE A 97 -3.56 -6.04 7.11
C PHE A 97 -4.01 -4.68 6.54
N LYS A 98 -4.33 -4.61 5.26
CA LYS A 98 -4.76 -3.40 4.57
C LYS A 98 -6.28 -3.28 4.37
N LEU A 99 -7.09 -4.17 4.94
CA LEU A 99 -8.54 -4.13 4.73
C LEU A 99 -9.21 -2.89 5.34
N GLY A 100 -8.75 -2.47 6.53
CA GLY A 100 -9.25 -1.24 7.14
C GLY A 100 -8.96 -0.01 6.27
N ASP A 101 -7.74 0.09 5.78
CA ASP A 101 -7.33 1.14 4.85
C ASP A 101 -8.16 1.09 3.55
N ALA A 102 -8.26 -0.08 2.92
CA ALA A 102 -9.02 -0.27 1.70
C ALA A 102 -10.51 0.10 1.84
N LEU A 103 -11.09 -0.11 3.02
CA LEU A 103 -12.47 0.26 3.29
C LEU A 103 -12.64 1.76 3.57
N GLY A 104 -11.73 2.37 4.33
CA GLY A 104 -11.86 3.75 4.80
C GLY A 104 -11.33 4.80 3.81
N SER A 105 -10.08 4.65 3.35
CA SER A 105 -9.39 5.67 2.56
C SER A 105 -10.13 6.13 1.28
N PRO A 106 -10.83 5.28 0.52
CA PRO A 106 -11.58 5.73 -0.66
C PRO A 106 -12.71 6.72 -0.33
N MET A 107 -13.23 6.71 0.89
CA MET A 107 -14.36 7.54 1.29
C MET A 107 -13.99 8.91 1.86
N ILE A 108 -12.70 9.19 2.05
CA ILE A 108 -12.23 10.48 2.55
C ILE A 108 -12.60 11.62 1.58
N LYS A 109 -12.26 11.46 0.31
CA LYS A 109 -12.54 12.49 -0.72
C LYS A 109 -14.05 12.71 -0.95
N PRO A 110 -14.88 11.67 -1.15
CA PRO A 110 -16.32 11.85 -1.24
C PRO A 110 -16.92 12.57 -0.03
N MET A 111 -16.50 12.20 1.18
CA MET A 111 -16.93 12.87 2.41
C MET A 111 -16.59 14.37 2.40
N LEU A 112 -15.39 14.76 2.00
CA LEU A 112 -14.99 16.16 1.93
C LEU A 112 -15.73 16.92 0.82
N VAL A 113 -16.03 16.26 -0.31
CA VAL A 113 -16.91 16.84 -1.37
C VAL A 113 -18.30 17.10 -0.83
N ASP A 114 -18.86 16.17 -0.08
CA ASP A 114 -20.19 16.36 0.55
C ASP A 114 -20.20 17.50 1.58
N GLN A 115 -19.04 17.83 2.14
CA GLN A 115 -18.83 19.01 3.02
C GLN A 115 -18.53 20.31 2.26
N GLY A 116 -18.57 20.30 0.93
CA GLY A 116 -18.39 21.48 0.08
C GLY A 116 -16.94 21.80 -0.27
N TRP A 117 -15.98 20.86 -0.09
CA TRP A 117 -14.60 21.04 -0.53
C TRP A 117 -14.50 21.09 -2.06
N THR A 118 -13.75 22.06 -2.56
CA THR A 118 -13.48 22.20 -4.00
C THR A 118 -12.46 21.17 -4.49
N ASN A 119 -12.49 20.85 -5.79
CA ASN A 119 -11.50 19.95 -6.39
C ASN A 119 -10.06 20.46 -6.21
N THR A 120 -9.86 21.78 -6.27
CA THR A 120 -8.56 22.39 -6.03
C THR A 120 -8.08 22.13 -4.60
N ALA A 121 -8.91 22.34 -3.58
CA ALA A 121 -8.56 22.08 -2.19
C ALA A 121 -8.28 20.59 -1.93
N LEU A 122 -9.04 19.70 -2.57
CA LEU A 122 -8.79 18.24 -2.53
C LEU A 122 -7.48 17.86 -3.22
N GLY A 123 -7.13 18.55 -4.31
CA GLY A 123 -5.86 18.39 -5.01
C GLY A 123 -4.68 18.78 -4.14
N GLU A 124 -4.75 19.94 -3.48
CA GLU A 124 -3.73 20.42 -2.54
C GLU A 124 -3.57 19.48 -1.35
N LEU A 125 -4.68 19.09 -0.71
CA LEU A 125 -4.66 18.11 0.38
C LEU A 125 -4.01 16.80 -0.05
N THR A 126 -4.35 16.30 -1.23
CA THR A 126 -3.79 15.05 -1.77
C THR A 126 -2.30 15.18 -2.05
N LEU A 127 -1.83 16.30 -2.57
CA LEU A 127 -0.42 16.56 -2.82
C LEU A 127 0.37 16.58 -1.51
N ILE A 128 -0.05 17.40 -0.56
CA ILE A 128 0.65 17.60 0.71
C ILE A 128 0.66 16.29 1.52
N SER A 129 -0.47 15.60 1.60
CA SER A 129 -0.57 14.32 2.32
C SER A 129 0.23 13.21 1.65
N SER A 130 0.32 13.19 0.30
CA SER A 130 1.19 12.23 -0.40
C SER A 130 2.67 12.46 -0.11
N ILE A 131 3.13 13.72 -0.02
CA ILE A 131 4.49 14.07 0.39
C ILE A 131 4.75 13.59 1.82
N ALA A 132 3.80 13.82 2.74
CA ALA A 132 3.88 13.31 4.10
C ALA A 132 3.98 11.78 4.14
N GLY A 133 3.22 11.09 3.28
CA GLY A 133 3.28 9.64 3.14
C GLY A 133 4.62 9.11 2.62
N ILE A 134 5.32 9.86 1.75
CA ILE A 134 6.71 9.53 1.34
C ILE A 134 7.64 9.64 2.55
N GLY A 135 7.51 10.71 3.35
CA GLY A 135 8.23 10.87 4.61
C GLY A 135 7.95 9.71 5.58
N GLY A 136 6.68 9.31 5.69
CA GLY A 136 6.25 8.14 6.46
C GLY A 136 6.91 6.85 5.99
N ALA A 137 6.98 6.62 4.68
CA ALA A 137 7.65 5.45 4.10
C ALA A 137 9.16 5.42 4.43
N ALA A 138 9.84 6.57 4.36
CA ALA A 138 11.24 6.69 4.74
C ALA A 138 11.45 6.38 6.24
N LEU A 139 10.66 6.99 7.11
CA LEU A 139 10.67 6.72 8.56
C LEU A 139 10.36 5.25 8.85
N GLY A 140 9.35 4.69 8.18
CA GLY A 140 8.98 3.28 8.29
C GLY A 140 10.15 2.34 8.00
N GLY A 141 10.93 2.61 6.95
CA GLY A 141 12.12 1.83 6.63
C GLY A 141 13.20 1.89 7.70
N VAL A 142 13.48 3.07 8.25
CA VAL A 142 14.46 3.28 9.32
C VAL A 142 14.03 2.56 10.60
N PHE A 143 12.79 2.75 11.02
CA PHE A 143 12.28 2.12 12.24
C PHE A 143 12.11 0.62 12.09
N TYR A 144 11.73 0.12 10.90
CA TYR A 144 11.67 -1.31 10.64
C TYR A 144 13.03 -2.00 10.87
N ALA A 145 14.11 -1.39 10.43
CA ALA A 145 15.45 -1.93 10.64
C ALA A 145 15.81 -2.05 12.13
N ARG A 146 15.27 -1.17 12.99
CA ARG A 146 15.55 -1.16 14.44
C ARG A 146 14.59 -2.05 15.24
N LEU A 147 13.31 -2.04 14.89
CA LEU A 147 12.25 -2.70 15.66
C LEU A 147 12.04 -4.17 15.24
N GLY A 148 12.42 -4.50 14.00
CA GLY A 148 12.14 -5.79 13.38
C GLY A 148 10.70 -5.92 12.90
N ALA A 149 10.41 -6.98 12.15
CA ALA A 149 9.16 -7.14 11.41
C ALA A 149 7.90 -7.11 12.32
N ARG A 150 7.88 -7.94 13.38
CA ARG A 150 6.68 -8.08 14.23
C ARG A 150 6.29 -6.78 14.91
N ARG A 151 7.27 -6.10 15.54
CA ARG A 151 7.00 -4.85 16.27
C ARG A 151 6.58 -3.74 15.32
N SER A 152 7.25 -3.64 14.19
CA SER A 152 6.91 -2.63 13.16
C SER A 152 5.49 -2.82 12.62
N LEU A 153 5.10 -4.06 12.28
CA LEU A 153 3.74 -4.34 11.82
C LEU A 153 2.69 -4.01 12.88
N LEU A 154 2.95 -4.35 14.15
CA LEU A 154 2.01 -4.04 15.23
C LEU A 154 1.89 -2.54 15.45
N ILE A 155 3.00 -1.81 15.58
CA ILE A 155 2.98 -0.37 15.87
C ILE A 155 2.41 0.40 14.69
N PHE A 156 2.93 0.17 13.48
CA PHE A 156 2.52 0.95 12.31
C PHE A 156 1.11 0.58 11.83
N GLY A 157 0.73 -0.71 11.95
CA GLY A 157 -0.64 -1.14 11.69
C GLY A 157 -1.64 -0.52 12.67
N SER A 158 -1.28 -0.41 13.96
CA SER A 158 -2.12 0.27 14.95
C SER A 158 -2.23 1.77 14.68
N LEU A 159 -1.13 2.43 14.31
CA LEU A 159 -1.13 3.84 13.93
C LEU A 159 -2.01 4.09 12.70
N GLN A 160 -1.92 3.22 11.68
CA GLN A 160 -2.77 3.32 10.50
C GLN A 160 -4.25 3.10 10.85
N ALA A 161 -4.57 2.08 11.64
CA ALA A 161 -5.95 1.83 12.07
C ALA A 161 -6.53 3.00 12.86
N ALA A 162 -5.74 3.61 13.74
CA ALA A 162 -6.11 4.81 14.48
C ALA A 162 -6.28 6.02 13.53
N GLY A 163 -5.38 6.18 12.53
CA GLY A 163 -5.48 7.21 11.50
C GLY A 163 -6.79 7.10 10.72
N ILE A 164 -7.15 5.90 10.24
CA ILE A 164 -8.43 5.68 9.55
C ILE A 164 -9.62 5.94 10.48
N ALA A 165 -9.59 5.46 11.71
CA ALA A 165 -10.66 5.71 12.67
C ALA A 165 -10.83 7.21 12.98
N SER A 166 -9.73 7.97 13.03
CA SER A 166 -9.75 9.41 13.29
C SER A 166 -10.43 10.22 12.18
N MET A 167 -10.58 9.66 10.95
CA MET A 167 -11.37 10.29 9.88
C MET A 167 -12.84 10.48 10.28
N ALA A 168 -13.36 9.68 11.22
CA ALA A 168 -14.69 9.88 11.77
C ALA A 168 -14.87 11.25 12.46
N LEU A 169 -13.82 11.83 13.00
CA LEU A 169 -13.83 13.16 13.61
C LEU A 169 -14.11 14.25 12.58
N LEU A 170 -13.66 14.05 11.34
CA LEU A 170 -13.81 15.03 10.26
C LEU A 170 -15.25 15.16 9.78
N VAL A 171 -16.08 14.15 9.98
CA VAL A 171 -17.50 14.18 9.58
C VAL A 171 -18.25 15.31 10.27
N ASN A 172 -17.90 15.62 11.52
CA ASN A 172 -18.53 16.65 12.34
C ASN A 172 -17.64 17.90 12.53
N ALA A 173 -16.53 17.99 11.82
CA ALA A 173 -15.55 19.07 12.01
C ALA A 173 -16.00 20.43 11.44
N GLY A 174 -17.18 20.49 10.78
CA GLY A 174 -17.76 21.75 10.31
C GLY A 174 -16.90 22.55 9.34
N GLY A 175 -15.98 21.89 8.63
CA GLY A 175 -15.06 22.56 7.68
C GLY A 175 -13.77 23.09 8.31
N ASP A 176 -13.40 22.67 9.53
CA ASP A 176 -12.09 22.99 10.10
C ASP A 176 -10.96 22.39 9.25
N THR A 177 -10.43 23.23 8.37
CA THR A 177 -9.36 22.90 7.44
C THR A 177 -8.11 22.42 8.18
N GLY A 178 -7.78 23.01 9.34
CA GLY A 178 -6.62 22.62 10.13
C GLY A 178 -6.72 21.19 10.64
N LEU A 179 -7.88 20.81 11.16
CA LEU A 179 -8.14 19.46 11.62
C LEU A 179 -8.09 18.45 10.45
N VAL A 180 -8.66 18.79 9.29
CA VAL A 180 -8.62 17.94 8.11
C VAL A 180 -7.17 17.65 7.68
N TYR A 181 -6.32 18.69 7.60
CA TYR A 181 -4.90 18.51 7.27
C TYR A 181 -4.17 17.67 8.33
N LEU A 182 -4.38 17.93 9.61
CA LEU A 182 -3.74 17.19 10.69
C LEU A 182 -4.04 15.69 10.60
N VAL A 183 -5.31 15.34 10.45
CA VAL A 183 -5.76 13.95 10.38
C VAL A 183 -5.30 13.28 9.08
N ALA A 184 -5.44 13.93 7.94
CA ALA A 184 -5.03 13.38 6.66
C ALA A 184 -3.50 13.17 6.56
N LEU A 185 -2.71 14.11 7.06
CA LEU A 185 -1.24 13.98 7.10
C LEU A 185 -0.81 12.86 8.04
N GLY A 186 -1.40 12.80 9.23
CA GLY A 186 -1.11 11.74 10.21
C GLY A 186 -1.43 10.35 9.67
N GLU A 187 -2.58 10.19 9.02
CA GLU A 187 -2.98 8.94 8.38
C GLU A 187 -2.02 8.54 7.25
N GLN A 188 -1.66 9.48 6.37
CA GLN A 188 -0.74 9.18 5.26
C GLN A 188 0.69 8.86 5.71
N ILE A 189 1.16 9.46 6.81
CA ILE A 189 2.44 9.06 7.42
C ILE A 189 2.33 7.61 7.93
N ALA A 190 1.27 7.28 8.67
CA ALA A 190 1.05 5.94 9.20
C ALA A 190 0.87 4.90 8.07
N ASP A 191 0.17 5.25 6.98
CA ASP A 191 0.05 4.42 5.77
C ASP A 191 1.40 4.13 5.15
N GLY A 192 2.24 5.16 4.95
CA GLY A 192 3.60 5.00 4.42
C GLY A 192 4.45 4.05 5.28
N MET A 193 4.45 4.23 6.60
CA MET A 193 5.18 3.38 7.54
C MET A 193 4.68 1.94 7.50
N SER A 194 3.38 1.72 7.54
CA SER A 194 2.77 0.39 7.56
C SER A 194 2.97 -0.37 6.25
N THR A 195 2.90 0.33 5.11
CA THR A 195 3.12 -0.26 3.78
C THR A 195 4.56 -0.75 3.63
N VAL A 196 5.55 0.05 4.04
CA VAL A 196 6.96 -0.37 4.01
C VAL A 196 7.19 -1.56 4.92
N ALA A 197 6.61 -1.57 6.13
CA ALA A 197 6.75 -2.68 7.05
C ALA A 197 6.14 -3.98 6.50
N LEU A 198 4.96 -3.89 5.87
CA LEU A 198 4.30 -5.03 5.25
C LEU A 198 5.14 -5.60 4.09
N PHE A 199 5.60 -4.75 3.18
CA PHE A 199 6.41 -5.17 2.02
C PHE A 199 7.77 -5.75 2.44
N ALA A 200 8.42 -5.15 3.44
CA ALA A 200 9.66 -5.69 3.99
C ALA A 200 9.45 -7.07 4.63
N ALA A 201 8.35 -7.27 5.36
CA ALA A 201 8.01 -8.55 5.94
C ALA A 201 7.61 -9.60 4.88
N MET A 202 6.90 -9.20 3.80
CA MET A 202 6.63 -10.08 2.65
C MET A 202 7.93 -10.58 2.02
N MET A 203 8.91 -9.68 1.79
CA MET A 203 10.22 -10.05 1.24
C MET A 203 10.96 -11.05 2.13
N GLN A 204 10.92 -10.88 3.45
CA GLN A 204 11.56 -11.83 4.39
C GLN A 204 10.93 -13.23 4.37
N LYS A 205 9.71 -13.36 3.87
CA LYS A 205 8.98 -14.63 3.75
C LYS A 205 9.13 -15.29 2.38
N CYS A 206 9.77 -14.63 1.44
CA CYS A 206 10.07 -15.21 0.14
C CYS A 206 11.16 -16.27 0.26
N ARG A 207 11.07 -17.31 -0.56
CA ARG A 207 12.10 -18.36 -0.66
C ARG A 207 13.31 -17.84 -1.45
N PRO A 208 14.54 -18.21 -1.04
CA PRO A 208 15.72 -17.96 -1.87
C PRO A 208 15.51 -18.47 -3.31
N GLU A 209 15.97 -17.73 -4.29
CA GLU A 209 15.85 -18.01 -5.74
C GLU A 209 14.44 -17.87 -6.32
N HIS A 210 13.42 -17.58 -5.49
CA HIS A 210 12.02 -17.44 -5.90
C HIS A 210 11.40 -16.12 -5.42
N GLU A 211 12.23 -15.16 -4.97
CA GLU A 211 11.79 -13.93 -4.30
C GLU A 211 10.79 -13.13 -5.13
N GLY A 212 11.03 -13.01 -6.43
CA GLY A 212 10.15 -12.23 -7.32
C GLY A 212 8.76 -12.85 -7.44
N GLY A 213 8.66 -14.16 -7.65
CA GLY A 213 7.39 -14.87 -7.75
C GLY A 213 6.61 -14.90 -6.43
N ASP A 214 7.32 -15.21 -5.34
CA ASP A 214 6.72 -15.31 -4.01
C ASP A 214 6.22 -13.94 -3.51
N PHE A 215 6.98 -12.85 -3.76
CA PHE A 215 6.56 -11.50 -3.42
C PHE A 215 5.36 -11.06 -4.26
N THR A 216 5.42 -11.29 -5.58
CA THR A 216 4.34 -10.91 -6.49
C THR A 216 3.02 -11.60 -6.12
N LEU A 217 3.07 -12.88 -5.77
CA LEU A 217 1.86 -13.61 -5.33
C LEU A 217 1.24 -12.96 -4.08
N GLN A 218 2.06 -12.70 -3.06
CA GLN A 218 1.61 -12.08 -1.82
C GLN A 218 1.01 -10.69 -2.08
N ALA A 219 1.74 -9.85 -2.82
CA ALA A 219 1.32 -8.49 -3.13
C ALA A 219 0.06 -8.45 -4.01
N SER A 220 -0.01 -9.29 -5.05
CA SER A 220 -1.18 -9.35 -5.93
C SER A 220 -2.43 -9.84 -5.19
N ALA A 221 -2.31 -10.85 -4.35
CA ALA A 221 -3.43 -11.35 -3.55
C ALA A 221 -3.94 -10.29 -2.57
N GLN A 222 -3.02 -9.55 -1.91
CA GLN A 222 -3.35 -8.44 -1.02
C GLN A 222 -4.08 -7.31 -1.76
N VAL A 223 -3.54 -6.85 -2.91
CA VAL A 223 -4.13 -5.76 -3.69
C VAL A 223 -5.50 -6.17 -4.25
N LEU A 224 -5.65 -7.41 -4.71
CA LEU A 224 -6.93 -7.92 -5.21
C LEU A 224 -8.00 -7.88 -4.12
N LEU A 225 -7.70 -8.41 -2.94
CA LEU A 225 -8.67 -8.42 -1.83
C LEU A 225 -8.96 -7.00 -1.34
N ALA A 226 -7.94 -6.15 -1.21
CA ALA A 226 -8.11 -4.75 -0.84
C ALA A 226 -8.98 -4.00 -1.87
N GLY A 227 -8.78 -4.24 -3.17
CA GLY A 227 -9.60 -3.68 -4.24
C GLY A 227 -11.07 -4.11 -4.18
N LEU A 228 -11.32 -5.39 -3.91
CA LEU A 228 -12.67 -5.91 -3.74
C LEU A 228 -13.38 -5.26 -2.53
N VAL A 229 -12.69 -5.13 -1.40
CA VAL A 229 -13.23 -4.47 -0.20
C VAL A 229 -13.43 -2.98 -0.47
N GLY A 230 -12.48 -2.29 -1.10
CA GLY A 230 -12.59 -0.89 -1.46
C GLY A 230 -13.79 -0.60 -2.38
N ALA A 231 -14.11 -1.51 -3.31
CA ALA A 231 -15.28 -1.38 -4.16
C ALA A 231 -16.61 -1.40 -3.38
N THR A 232 -16.64 -1.99 -2.17
CA THR A 232 -17.84 -2.01 -1.31
C THR A 232 -17.97 -0.77 -0.43
N SER A 233 -16.91 0.02 -0.29
CA SER A 233 -16.84 1.14 0.68
C SER A 233 -17.93 2.19 0.42
N GLY A 234 -18.21 2.55 -0.84
CA GLY A 234 -19.25 3.51 -1.19
C GLY A 234 -20.67 3.03 -0.87
N VAL A 235 -20.95 1.73 -1.09
CA VAL A 235 -22.25 1.13 -0.73
C VAL A 235 -22.41 1.12 0.78
N LEU A 236 -21.36 0.78 1.51
CA LEU A 236 -21.38 0.78 2.97
C LEU A 236 -21.53 2.21 3.52
N ALA A 237 -20.78 3.18 2.99
CA ALA A 237 -20.91 4.60 3.38
C ALA A 237 -22.34 5.11 3.19
N LYS A 238 -22.98 4.75 2.08
CA LYS A 238 -24.39 5.13 1.81
C LYS A 238 -25.38 4.48 2.79
N SER A 239 -25.10 3.26 3.24
CA SER A 239 -26.03 2.51 4.11
C SER A 239 -25.90 2.89 5.59
N VAL A 240 -24.69 3.08 6.10
CA VAL A 240 -24.43 3.31 7.53
C VAL A 240 -23.92 4.71 7.84
N GLY A 241 -23.52 5.49 6.83
CA GLY A 241 -22.89 6.80 7.00
C GLY A 241 -21.37 6.72 7.19
N TYR A 242 -20.70 7.89 7.13
CA TYR A 242 -19.25 7.99 7.20
C TYR A 242 -18.67 7.64 8.58
N VAL A 243 -19.29 8.08 9.68
CA VAL A 243 -18.78 7.83 11.03
C VAL A 243 -18.69 6.34 11.35
N PRO A 244 -19.75 5.54 11.20
CA PRO A 244 -19.67 4.10 11.40
C PRO A 244 -18.71 3.41 10.40
N LEU A 245 -18.64 3.88 9.15
CA LEU A 245 -17.73 3.34 8.15
C LEU A 245 -16.27 3.42 8.64
N PHE A 246 -15.81 4.61 9.07
CA PHE A 246 -14.45 4.82 9.54
C PHE A 246 -14.17 4.06 10.84
N ALA A 247 -15.15 3.96 11.74
CA ALA A 247 -15.04 3.16 12.95
C ALA A 247 -14.87 1.66 12.63
N ILE A 248 -15.68 1.12 11.71
CA ILE A 248 -15.57 -0.27 11.24
C ILE A 248 -14.22 -0.49 10.56
N ALA A 249 -13.79 0.43 9.71
CA ALA A 249 -12.50 0.36 9.01
C ALA A 249 -11.32 0.33 9.99
N GLY A 250 -11.33 1.21 11.00
CA GLY A 250 -10.31 1.19 12.06
C GLY A 250 -10.33 -0.10 12.88
N ALA A 251 -11.53 -0.60 13.24
CA ALA A 251 -11.68 -1.86 13.95
C ALA A 251 -11.18 -3.06 13.15
N LEU A 252 -11.46 -3.11 11.84
CA LEU A 252 -10.90 -4.12 10.92
C LEU A 252 -9.37 -4.07 10.87
N GLY A 253 -8.79 -2.87 10.80
CA GLY A 253 -7.35 -2.67 10.83
C GLY A 253 -6.72 -3.23 12.12
N LEU A 254 -7.33 -2.97 13.29
CA LEU A 254 -6.86 -3.52 14.56
C LEU A 254 -7.08 -5.04 14.65
N ALA A 255 -8.22 -5.55 14.19
CA ALA A 255 -8.51 -6.98 14.18
C ALA A 255 -7.50 -7.77 13.31
N ALA A 256 -7.03 -7.20 12.22
CA ALA A 256 -6.02 -7.79 11.36
C ALA A 256 -4.66 -8.02 12.06
N LEU A 257 -4.39 -7.33 13.17
CA LEU A 257 -3.16 -7.49 13.96
C LEU A 257 -3.21 -8.65 14.95
N THR A 258 -4.39 -9.23 15.21
CA THR A 258 -4.57 -10.29 16.20
C THR A 258 -3.67 -11.51 15.99
N PRO A 259 -3.45 -12.04 14.76
CA PRO A 259 -2.54 -13.16 14.56
C PRO A 259 -1.07 -12.84 14.94
N LEU A 260 -0.68 -11.58 14.76
CA LEU A 260 0.65 -11.10 15.17
C LEU A 260 0.75 -10.95 16.69
N LEU A 261 -0.30 -10.46 17.34
CA LEU A 261 -0.36 -10.31 18.80
C LEU A 261 -0.25 -11.66 19.50
N PHE A 262 -0.98 -12.67 19.05
CA PHE A 262 -0.97 -14.01 19.64
C PHE A 262 0.21 -14.88 19.20
N GLY A 263 1.15 -14.35 18.39
CA GLY A 263 2.34 -15.08 17.98
C GLY A 263 2.06 -16.25 17.03
N LEU A 264 0.88 -16.28 16.41
CA LEU A 264 0.50 -17.32 15.44
C LEU A 264 1.38 -17.29 14.18
N VAL A 265 2.01 -16.14 13.90
CA VAL A 265 2.94 -15.94 12.79
C VAL A 265 4.35 -15.73 13.36
N ARG A 266 5.25 -16.67 13.07
CA ARG A 266 6.68 -16.53 13.35
C ARG A 266 7.33 -15.69 12.24
N LEU A 267 7.55 -14.42 12.52
CA LEU A 267 8.44 -13.57 11.71
C LEU A 267 9.84 -13.73 12.32
N GLY A 268 10.83 -14.09 11.50
CA GLY A 268 12.20 -14.26 11.98
C GLY A 268 12.62 -13.04 12.80
N SER A 269 13.19 -13.26 13.97
CA SER A 269 13.90 -12.21 14.70
C SER A 269 14.97 -11.69 13.76
N ALA A 270 15.11 -10.39 13.62
CA ALA A 270 16.32 -9.82 13.03
C ALA A 270 17.48 -10.39 13.83
N ASP A 271 18.21 -11.29 13.19
CA ASP A 271 19.42 -11.84 13.76
C ASP A 271 20.34 -10.65 14.03
N LYS A 272 20.71 -10.48 15.28
CA LYS A 272 21.68 -9.48 15.68
C LYS A 272 23.02 -9.98 15.14
N GLY A 273 23.25 -9.66 13.85
CA GLY A 273 24.58 -9.75 13.29
C GLY A 273 25.48 -8.81 14.08
N THR A 274 26.32 -9.40 14.88
CA THR A 274 27.50 -8.81 15.52
C THR A 274 28.38 -8.15 14.48
#